data_1f8340cd769827faa68f0d6a824877c0
#
_entry.id   1f8340cd769827faa68f0d6a824877c0
#
_cell.length_a   1.000
_cell.length_b   1.000
_cell.length_c   1.000
_cell.angle_alpha   90.00
_cell.angle_beta   90.00
_cell.angle_gamma   90.00
#
_symmetry.space_group_name_H-M   'P 1'
#
loop_
_entity.id
_entity.type
_entity.pdbx_description
1 polymer ?
#
loop_
_entity_poly.entity_id
_entity_poly.type
_entity_poly.pdbx_seq_one_letter_code
_entity_poly.pdbx_strand_id
1 'polypeptide(L)'
;MNADRKISKRDFLKTCACGAAMLTLGGLSEKTEASSLLRRLMPESSPGPLWKWSKEMSYYTQTPRGLKCLVCPNGCVLTEGGPPSICKNKVVKNNKLYTIAYGNPCSVHVDPIEKKPLFHFLPDTTAYSLATAGCNFSCLNCQNWEISQTSPQKTVNIDQMPDAVVRECLSNACRSIAYTYSEPVAFFDYARDTARLAKARGLKNVWISNGFINEKPLRDVAQYLHAANINLKSFSDDIYARLNGGSLQPVLNTLKILKEMGVWVEVTNLIVPTWTDKPDMIKKMCGWLAANGFRDNPLHFNRFFPMYKLTNLPYTPLDFLEKARAIALGEGMKYVYVGNVPGTSSINTYCPKCKKVVVERKGYTTLQNNLKDGRCKFCSTPIAGVWK
;
A
#
# COMPACT_ATOMS: atom_id res chain seq x y z
N MET A 1 8.39 34.06 30.00
CA MET A 1 9.46 34.12 28.98
C MET A 1 9.79 32.69 28.65
N ASN A 2 9.14 32.10 27.66
CA ASN A 2 9.43 30.76 27.13
C ASN A 2 9.77 30.90 25.63
N ALA A 3 11.02 30.58 25.29
CA ALA A 3 11.54 30.71 23.96
C ALA A 3 11.22 29.44 23.17
N ASP A 4 10.44 29.57 22.11
CA ASP A 4 10.22 28.54 21.07
C ASP A 4 11.54 28.18 20.38
N ARG A 5 12.07 27.01 20.65
CA ARG A 5 13.22 26.44 19.91
C ARG A 5 12.70 25.84 18.61
N LYS A 6 12.78 26.58 17.51
CA LYS A 6 12.65 26.04 16.16
C LYS A 6 13.81 25.09 15.87
N ILE A 7 13.51 23.80 15.66
CA ILE A 7 14.49 22.79 15.22
C ILE A 7 14.89 23.14 13.78
N SER A 8 16.21 23.34 13.52
CA SER A 8 16.71 23.67 12.20
C SER A 8 16.72 22.45 11.26
N LYS A 9 16.60 22.68 9.94
CA LYS A 9 16.73 21.61 8.93
C LYS A 9 18.01 20.78 9.06
N ARG A 10 19.06 21.36 9.63
CA ARG A 10 20.37 20.73 9.84
C ARG A 10 20.35 19.73 11.00
N ASP A 11 19.57 19.97 12.03
CA ASP A 11 19.43 19.07 13.18
C ASP A 11 18.53 17.89 12.87
N PHE A 12 17.51 18.10 12.03
CA PHE A 12 16.65 17.03 11.51
C PHE A 12 17.45 16.05 10.62
N LEU A 13 18.35 16.54 9.78
CA LEU A 13 19.21 15.70 8.92
C LEU A 13 20.25 14.91 9.72
N LYS A 14 20.74 15.41 10.86
CA LYS A 14 21.67 14.68 11.74
C LYS A 14 20.98 13.48 12.43
N THR A 15 19.72 13.61 12.78
CA THR A 15 18.94 12.51 13.39
C THR A 15 18.64 11.39 12.38
N CYS A 16 18.48 11.74 11.09
CA CYS A 16 18.30 10.76 10.01
C CYS A 16 19.60 10.05 9.58
N ALA A 17 20.77 10.68 9.79
CA ALA A 17 22.07 10.12 9.40
C ALA A 17 22.59 9.03 10.36
N CYS A 18 22.10 8.94 11.58
CA CYS A 18 22.52 7.90 12.54
C CYS A 18 21.94 6.50 12.25
N GLY A 19 21.02 6.37 11.29
CA GLY A 19 20.44 5.08 10.87
C GLY A 19 21.20 4.35 9.75
N ALA A 20 22.16 5.00 9.09
CA ALA A 20 22.78 4.48 7.86
C ALA A 20 24.28 4.11 7.98
N ALA A 21 24.90 4.26 9.14
CA ALA A 21 26.36 4.12 9.32
C ALA A 21 26.76 2.99 10.29
N MET A 22 26.06 1.84 10.29
CA MET A 22 26.50 0.63 11.01
C MET A 22 26.36 -0.64 10.16
N LEU A 23 27.15 -0.70 9.11
CA LEU A 23 27.40 -1.94 8.37
C LEU A 23 28.87 -1.98 7.93
N THR A 24 29.79 -2.12 8.91
CA THR A 24 31.08 -2.79 8.80
C THR A 24 31.71 -2.83 10.19
N LEU A 25 31.79 -3.97 10.80
CA LEU A 25 32.82 -4.57 11.62
C LEU A 25 32.19 -5.55 12.64
N GLY A 26 32.75 -6.74 12.63
CA GLY A 26 32.24 -7.92 13.29
C GLY A 26 32.08 -7.84 14.82
N GLY A 27 31.17 -8.68 15.35
CA GLY A 27 30.98 -8.90 16.77
C GLY A 27 29.55 -9.33 17.08
N LEU A 28 29.32 -10.62 17.19
CA LEU A 28 28.13 -11.23 17.78
C LEU A 28 28.04 -10.83 19.26
N SER A 29 26.90 -10.35 19.72
CA SER A 29 26.32 -10.37 21.07
C SER A 29 25.74 -9.09 21.68
N GLU A 30 25.90 -7.88 21.10
CA GLU A 30 25.39 -6.66 21.77
C GLU A 30 24.07 -6.10 21.19
N LYS A 31 23.49 -6.72 20.13
CA LYS A 31 22.27 -6.21 19.49
C LYS A 31 20.97 -6.47 20.28
N THR A 32 20.98 -7.37 21.25
CA THR A 32 19.81 -7.72 22.06
C THR A 32 19.58 -6.75 23.22
N GLU A 33 20.61 -6.14 23.78
CA GLU A 33 20.48 -5.25 24.92
C GLU A 33 20.09 -3.82 24.54
N ALA A 34 20.64 -3.27 23.45
CA ALA A 34 20.30 -1.93 22.98
C ALA A 34 18.82 -1.81 22.55
N SER A 35 18.26 -2.86 21.93
CA SER A 35 16.84 -2.94 21.59
C SER A 35 15.94 -3.03 22.82
N SER A 36 16.41 -3.71 23.89
CA SER A 36 15.68 -3.84 25.16
C SER A 36 15.76 -2.57 26.00
N LEU A 37 16.87 -1.82 25.94
CA LEU A 37 17.03 -0.54 26.62
C LEU A 37 16.18 0.56 25.99
N LEU A 38 16.12 0.63 24.65
CA LEU A 38 15.25 1.57 23.94
C LEU A 38 13.76 1.30 24.21
N ARG A 39 13.37 0.03 24.40
CA ARG A 39 12.01 -0.33 24.84
C ARG A 39 11.72 0.09 26.29
N ARG A 40 12.72 0.15 27.17
CA ARG A 40 12.57 0.58 28.58
C ARG A 40 12.56 2.09 28.75
N LEU A 41 13.08 2.85 27.79
CA LEU A 41 13.13 4.32 27.82
C LEU A 41 11.96 5.00 27.09
N MET A 42 11.16 4.25 26.35
CA MET A 42 9.88 4.75 25.87
C MET A 42 8.88 4.71 27.03
N PRO A 43 8.23 5.82 27.42
CA PRO A 43 7.17 5.74 28.38
C PRO A 43 6.15 4.74 27.85
N GLU A 44 5.83 3.71 28.61
CA GLU A 44 4.61 2.93 28.41
C GLU A 44 3.46 3.94 28.51
N SER A 45 3.06 4.50 27.36
CA SER A 45 1.82 5.23 27.29
C SER A 45 0.75 4.20 27.59
N SER A 46 0.26 4.22 28.83
CA SER A 46 -0.97 3.52 29.19
C SER A 46 -1.93 3.76 28.04
N PRO A 47 -2.47 2.73 27.40
CA PRO A 47 -3.41 2.95 26.30
C PRO A 47 -4.57 3.72 26.89
N GLY A 48 -4.58 5.03 26.67
CA GLY A 48 -5.77 5.84 26.92
C GLY A 48 -6.92 5.14 26.20
N PRO A 49 -8.17 5.25 26.63
CA PRO A 49 -9.25 4.41 26.14
C PRO A 49 -9.27 4.51 24.60
N LEU A 50 -8.88 3.44 23.89
CA LEU A 50 -8.92 3.33 22.41
C LEU A 50 -10.30 3.71 21.87
N TRP A 51 -11.25 3.79 22.76
CA TRP A 51 -12.61 4.21 22.50
C TRP A 51 -12.72 5.61 21.89
N LYS A 52 -11.82 6.54 22.20
CA LYS A 52 -11.79 7.85 21.54
C LYS A 52 -11.54 7.76 20.02
N TRP A 53 -10.91 6.68 19.57
CA TRP A 53 -10.61 6.37 18.18
C TRP A 53 -11.54 5.29 17.60
N SER A 54 -12.70 5.08 18.22
CA SER A 54 -13.70 4.15 17.73
C SER A 54 -14.75 4.86 16.88
N LYS A 55 -15.28 4.10 15.92
CA LYS A 55 -16.43 4.50 15.13
C LYS A 55 -17.30 3.28 14.86
N GLU A 56 -18.61 3.43 14.97
CA GLU A 56 -19.54 2.39 14.50
C GLU A 56 -19.31 2.17 13.00
N MET A 57 -19.20 0.91 12.60
CA MET A 57 -18.88 0.54 11.23
C MET A 57 -20.09 0.74 10.31
N SER A 58 -19.82 1.14 9.05
CA SER A 58 -20.87 1.31 8.04
C SER A 58 -21.36 0.01 7.42
N TYR A 59 -20.55 -1.06 7.49
CA TYR A 59 -20.82 -2.32 6.79
C TYR A 59 -20.76 -3.52 7.72
N TYR A 60 -21.89 -3.86 8.35
CA TYR A 60 -22.09 -5.10 9.12
C TYR A 60 -23.57 -5.47 9.14
N THR A 61 -23.87 -6.67 9.59
CA THR A 61 -25.24 -7.18 9.78
C THR A 61 -25.33 -8.11 10.98
N GLN A 62 -26.51 -8.19 11.56
CA GLN A 62 -26.82 -9.14 12.62
C GLN A 62 -26.95 -10.55 12.02
N THR A 63 -26.45 -11.54 12.74
CA THR A 63 -26.65 -12.98 12.46
C THR A 63 -26.97 -13.72 13.75
N PRO A 64 -27.48 -14.95 13.69
CA PRO A 64 -27.73 -15.75 14.90
C PRO A 64 -26.47 -16.01 15.76
N ARG A 65 -25.27 -15.93 15.15
CA ARG A 65 -23.98 -16.18 15.82
C ARG A 65 -23.23 -14.91 16.24
N GLY A 66 -23.78 -13.71 16.01
CA GLY A 66 -23.15 -12.43 16.32
C GLY A 66 -23.18 -11.45 15.14
N LEU A 67 -22.38 -10.39 15.20
CA LEU A 67 -22.31 -9.35 14.17
C LEU A 67 -21.31 -9.75 13.08
N LYS A 68 -21.79 -9.86 11.85
CA LYS A 68 -20.97 -10.18 10.68
C LYS A 68 -20.47 -8.91 10.00
N CYS A 69 -19.15 -8.74 9.92
CA CYS A 69 -18.51 -7.69 9.16
C CYS A 69 -18.67 -7.95 7.64
N LEU A 70 -19.06 -6.93 6.88
CA LEU A 70 -19.31 -7.02 5.44
C LEU A 70 -18.30 -6.25 4.59
N VAL A 71 -17.19 -5.72 5.18
CA VAL A 71 -16.21 -4.93 4.45
C VAL A 71 -15.38 -5.79 3.50
N CYS A 72 -14.97 -6.97 3.91
CA CYS A 72 -14.15 -7.86 3.07
C CYS A 72 -14.68 -9.31 3.07
N PRO A 73 -14.22 -10.14 2.12
CA PRO A 73 -14.69 -11.53 1.98
C PRO A 73 -14.44 -12.44 3.19
N ASN A 74 -13.55 -12.05 4.13
CA ASN A 74 -13.36 -12.80 5.38
C ASN A 74 -14.65 -12.93 6.19
N GLY A 75 -15.57 -11.94 6.11
CA GLY A 75 -16.89 -12.02 6.70
C GLY A 75 -16.89 -12.38 8.20
N CYS A 76 -15.92 -11.86 8.97
CA CYS A 76 -15.76 -12.18 10.39
C CYS A 76 -17.06 -12.01 11.17
N VAL A 77 -17.47 -13.03 11.89
CA VAL A 77 -18.60 -12.98 12.83
C VAL A 77 -18.04 -12.77 14.24
N LEU A 78 -18.45 -11.69 14.89
CA LEU A 78 -17.87 -11.20 16.13
C LEU A 78 -18.95 -11.06 17.21
N THR A 79 -18.57 -11.35 18.44
CA THR A 79 -19.38 -11.18 19.65
C THR A 79 -18.64 -10.31 20.67
N GLU A 80 -19.35 -9.73 21.62
CA GLU A 80 -18.72 -8.99 22.72
C GLU A 80 -17.88 -9.94 23.59
N GLY A 81 -16.60 -9.57 23.87
CA GLY A 81 -15.65 -10.44 24.56
C GLY A 81 -15.15 -11.65 23.76
N GLY A 82 -15.60 -11.85 22.52
CA GLY A 82 -15.20 -12.96 21.67
C GLY A 82 -13.83 -12.75 20.99
N PRO A 83 -13.41 -13.72 20.15
CA PRO A 83 -12.11 -13.65 19.47
C PRO A 83 -12.03 -12.43 18.54
N PRO A 84 -10.81 -11.87 18.34
CA PRO A 84 -10.63 -10.70 17.49
C PRO A 84 -10.91 -11.02 16.03
N SER A 85 -11.30 -10.00 15.25
CA SER A 85 -11.34 -10.08 13.79
C SER A 85 -9.96 -10.40 13.21
N ILE A 86 -9.90 -10.92 11.98
CA ILE A 86 -8.64 -11.18 11.28
C ILE A 86 -7.80 -9.90 11.19
N CYS A 87 -8.40 -8.76 10.91
CA CYS A 87 -7.72 -7.45 10.88
C CYS A 87 -7.40 -6.85 12.27
N LYS A 88 -7.81 -7.48 13.36
CA LYS A 88 -7.46 -7.16 14.77
C LYS A 88 -7.85 -5.75 15.24
N ASN A 89 -8.80 -5.12 14.58
CA ASN A 89 -9.24 -3.76 14.91
C ASN A 89 -10.77 -3.57 14.90
N LYS A 90 -11.53 -4.67 15.02
CA LYS A 90 -12.98 -4.64 15.15
C LYS A 90 -13.38 -5.10 16.55
N VAL A 91 -14.36 -4.42 17.13
CA VAL A 91 -14.84 -4.65 18.50
C VAL A 91 -16.36 -4.60 18.50
N VAL A 92 -17.00 -5.54 19.22
CA VAL A 92 -18.45 -5.49 19.51
C VAL A 92 -18.66 -4.83 20.86
N LYS A 93 -19.59 -3.89 20.92
CA LYS A 93 -20.03 -3.26 22.16
C LYS A 93 -21.50 -2.87 22.03
N ASN A 94 -22.31 -3.17 23.08
CA ASN A 94 -23.73 -2.86 23.09
C ASN A 94 -24.46 -3.31 21.81
N ASN A 95 -24.21 -4.51 21.37
CA ASN A 95 -24.77 -5.10 20.14
C ASN A 95 -24.53 -4.28 18.85
N LYS A 96 -23.43 -3.52 18.79
CA LYS A 96 -22.97 -2.78 17.60
C LYS A 96 -21.54 -3.14 17.29
N LEU A 97 -21.17 -3.10 16.00
CA LEU A 97 -19.81 -3.36 15.55
C LEU A 97 -19.06 -2.06 15.32
N TYR A 98 -17.91 -1.91 16.00
CA TYR A 98 -17.05 -0.74 15.90
C TYR A 98 -15.69 -1.10 15.29
N THR A 99 -15.10 -0.14 14.59
CA THR A 99 -13.66 -0.13 14.35
C THR A 99 -12.98 0.68 15.45
N ILE A 100 -11.81 0.24 15.92
CA ILE A 100 -10.92 0.98 16.81
C ILE A 100 -9.69 1.53 16.05
N ALA A 101 -9.80 1.57 14.74
CA ALA A 101 -8.80 2.09 13.81
C ALA A 101 -9.39 3.30 13.06
N TYR A 102 -9.73 4.37 13.82
CA TYR A 102 -10.34 5.58 13.28
C TYR A 102 -9.71 6.83 13.88
N GLY A 103 -8.95 7.58 13.09
CA GLY A 103 -8.25 8.77 13.55
C GLY A 103 -6.98 8.49 14.38
N ASN A 104 -6.43 7.30 14.29
CA ASN A 104 -5.26 6.85 15.04
C ASN A 104 -4.21 6.15 14.16
N PRO A 105 -3.68 6.83 13.11
CA PRO A 105 -2.62 6.23 12.31
C PRO A 105 -1.38 5.93 13.17
N CYS A 106 -0.76 4.77 12.91
CA CYS A 106 0.50 4.35 13.52
C CYS A 106 1.70 4.55 12.58
N SER A 107 1.45 5.00 11.35
CA SER A 107 2.49 5.36 10.38
C SER A 107 1.99 6.51 9.52
N VAL A 108 2.77 7.60 9.48
CA VAL A 108 2.48 8.81 8.69
C VAL A 108 3.77 9.32 8.09
N HIS A 109 3.80 9.54 6.76
CA HIS A 109 4.98 10.05 6.04
C HIS A 109 4.58 10.88 4.82
N VAL A 110 5.47 11.78 4.42
CA VAL A 110 5.43 12.41 3.09
C VAL A 110 6.35 11.63 2.17
N ASP A 111 5.79 10.97 1.17
CA ASP A 111 6.53 10.10 0.25
C ASP A 111 6.37 10.54 -1.20
N PRO A 112 7.38 10.28 -2.07
CA PRO A 112 7.17 10.36 -3.51
C PRO A 112 6.03 9.45 -3.97
N ILE A 113 5.26 9.89 -4.96
CA ILE A 113 4.16 9.10 -5.51
C ILE A 113 4.66 7.78 -6.12
N GLU A 114 5.88 7.78 -6.66
CA GLU A 114 6.55 6.61 -7.23
C GLU A 114 6.78 5.49 -6.20
N LYS A 115 6.88 5.82 -4.90
CA LYS A 115 7.00 4.83 -3.82
C LYS A 115 5.71 4.04 -3.57
N LYS A 116 4.55 4.44 -4.17
CA LYS A 116 3.22 3.83 -3.92
C LYS A 116 2.88 2.56 -4.71
N PRO A 117 3.63 1.98 -5.61
CA PRO A 117 4.24 2.47 -6.83
C PRO A 117 3.18 2.93 -7.84
N LEU A 118 3.12 4.22 -8.07
CA LEU A 118 2.26 4.86 -9.07
C LEU A 118 3.15 5.64 -10.03
N PHE A 119 3.45 5.06 -11.20
CA PHE A 119 4.40 5.60 -12.16
C PHE A 119 3.73 6.43 -13.26
N HIS A 120 2.45 6.21 -13.49
CA HIS A 120 1.65 6.92 -14.47
C HIS A 120 0.53 7.76 -13.84
N PHE A 121 0.69 8.11 -12.57
CA PHE A 121 -0.21 9.00 -11.85
C PHE A 121 0.57 10.11 -11.17
N LEU A 122 0.43 11.35 -11.67
CA LEU A 122 1.04 12.58 -11.14
C LEU A 122 2.53 12.39 -10.77
N PRO A 123 3.40 11.95 -11.69
CA PRO A 123 4.81 11.71 -11.38
C PRO A 123 5.47 12.96 -10.83
N ASP A 124 6.52 12.78 -10.02
CA ASP A 124 7.28 13.85 -9.36
C ASP A 124 6.45 14.68 -8.36
N THR A 125 5.39 14.09 -7.80
CA THR A 125 4.62 14.70 -6.72
C THR A 125 4.78 13.93 -5.42
N THR A 126 4.40 14.58 -4.31
CA THR A 126 4.38 13.94 -2.99
C THR A 126 2.97 13.53 -2.58
N ALA A 127 2.90 12.44 -1.82
CA ALA A 127 1.70 11.94 -1.19
C ALA A 127 1.84 11.95 0.33
N TYR A 128 0.83 12.47 1.02
CA TYR A 128 0.68 12.31 2.46
C TYR A 128 0.18 10.89 2.73
N SER A 129 1.03 10.04 3.28
CA SER A 129 0.84 8.60 3.38
C SER A 129 0.52 8.20 4.79
N LEU A 130 -0.55 7.43 5.00
CA LEU A 130 -0.95 6.99 6.33
C LEU A 130 -1.40 5.53 6.39
N ALA A 131 -1.23 4.93 7.57
CA ALA A 131 -1.76 3.61 7.94
C ALA A 131 -2.17 3.56 9.40
N THR A 132 -3.23 2.81 9.69
CA THR A 132 -3.50 2.31 11.04
C THR A 132 -3.03 0.87 11.19
N ALA A 133 -3.02 0.32 12.41
CA ALA A 133 -2.69 -1.07 12.63
C ALA A 133 -3.77 -2.03 12.10
N GLY A 134 -3.32 -3.17 11.59
CA GLY A 134 -4.16 -4.27 11.14
C GLY A 134 -4.19 -4.46 9.62
N CYS A 135 -4.48 -5.71 9.21
CA CYS A 135 -4.63 -6.13 7.82
C CYS A 135 -5.62 -7.30 7.75
N ASN A 136 -6.39 -7.38 6.67
CA ASN A 136 -7.31 -8.48 6.42
C ASN A 136 -6.65 -9.73 5.79
N PHE A 137 -5.32 -9.67 5.53
CA PHE A 137 -4.47 -10.80 5.16
C PHE A 137 -3.46 -11.13 6.27
N SER A 138 -2.89 -12.35 6.19
CA SER A 138 -1.84 -12.86 7.09
C SER A 138 -0.59 -13.30 6.33
N CYS A 139 -0.18 -12.52 5.32
CA CYS A 139 0.92 -12.85 4.43
C CYS A 139 2.19 -13.27 5.20
N LEU A 140 2.76 -14.45 4.86
CA LEU A 140 3.97 -14.95 5.49
C LEU A 140 5.20 -14.07 5.20
N ASN A 141 5.18 -13.34 4.08
CA ASN A 141 6.22 -12.44 3.60
C ASN A 141 5.90 -10.96 3.83
N CYS A 142 5.09 -10.62 4.85
CA CYS A 142 4.64 -9.25 5.03
C CYS A 142 5.80 -8.30 5.36
N GLN A 143 6.03 -7.30 4.51
CA GLN A 143 7.08 -6.30 4.71
C GLN A 143 6.78 -5.37 5.89
N ASN A 144 5.51 -5.04 6.09
CA ASN A 144 5.04 -4.14 7.15
C ASN A 144 4.35 -4.92 8.28
N TRP A 145 4.86 -6.11 8.63
CA TRP A 145 4.20 -7.02 9.59
C TRP A 145 4.03 -6.39 10.97
N GLU A 146 4.93 -5.50 11.38
CA GLU A 146 4.90 -4.83 12.68
C GLU A 146 3.63 -4.01 12.90
N ILE A 147 3.10 -3.39 11.83
CA ILE A 147 1.85 -2.64 11.89
C ILE A 147 0.66 -3.38 11.27
N SER A 148 0.91 -4.33 10.36
CA SER A 148 -0.16 -5.06 9.65
C SER A 148 -0.65 -6.28 10.43
N GLN A 149 0.24 -6.97 11.17
CA GLN A 149 -0.10 -8.21 11.88
C GLN A 149 -0.37 -7.99 13.36
N THR A 150 -0.73 -6.79 13.74
CA THR A 150 -0.99 -6.35 15.12
C THR A 150 -2.30 -5.56 15.23
N SER A 151 -2.67 -5.16 16.45
CA SER A 151 -3.85 -4.33 16.71
C SER A 151 -3.44 -2.91 17.12
N PRO A 152 -4.34 -1.91 17.03
CA PRO A 152 -4.08 -0.53 17.49
C PRO A 152 -3.68 -0.42 18.96
N GLN A 153 -4.02 -1.42 19.79
CA GLN A 153 -3.63 -1.46 21.21
C GLN A 153 -2.13 -1.72 21.42
N LYS A 154 -1.45 -2.24 20.38
CA LYS A 154 -0.04 -2.66 20.45
C LYS A 154 0.87 -1.78 19.60
N THR A 155 0.36 -0.66 19.08
CA THR A 155 1.12 0.31 18.29
C THR A 155 1.11 1.68 18.97
N VAL A 156 2.15 2.48 18.70
CA VAL A 156 2.11 3.91 19.00
C VAL A 156 1.24 4.59 17.95
N ASN A 157 0.22 5.30 18.39
CA ASN A 157 -0.77 5.91 17.52
C ASN A 157 -0.74 7.43 17.62
N ILE A 158 -0.88 8.10 16.50
CA ILE A 158 -0.99 9.56 16.41
C ILE A 158 -2.49 9.91 16.46
N ASP A 159 -2.88 10.94 17.21
CA ASP A 159 -4.26 11.45 17.20
C ASP A 159 -4.46 12.33 15.96
N GLN A 160 -5.10 11.77 14.92
CA GLN A 160 -5.23 12.44 13.64
C GLN A 160 -6.56 12.10 12.96
N MET A 161 -7.62 12.84 13.33
CA MET A 161 -8.94 12.69 12.71
C MET A 161 -8.93 13.07 11.21
N PRO A 162 -9.94 12.69 10.42
CA PRO A 162 -9.96 12.87 8.96
C PRO A 162 -9.68 14.32 8.50
N ASP A 163 -10.20 15.32 9.18
CA ASP A 163 -9.95 16.73 8.88
C ASP A 163 -8.49 17.14 9.15
N ALA A 164 -7.87 16.59 10.19
CA ALA A 164 -6.45 16.81 10.49
C ALA A 164 -5.56 16.20 9.40
N VAL A 165 -5.87 15.01 8.89
CA VAL A 165 -5.14 14.42 7.75
C VAL A 165 -5.17 15.34 6.53
N VAL A 166 -6.33 15.91 6.23
CA VAL A 166 -6.50 16.83 5.08
C VAL A 166 -5.70 18.12 5.30
N ARG A 167 -5.75 18.71 6.50
CA ARG A 167 -4.94 19.90 6.82
C ARG A 167 -3.45 19.64 6.70
N GLU A 168 -2.96 18.53 7.26
CA GLU A 168 -1.54 18.15 7.18
C GLU A 168 -1.09 17.85 5.76
N CYS A 169 -1.93 17.22 4.94
CA CYS A 169 -1.63 17.03 3.53
C CYS A 169 -1.44 18.36 2.79
N LEU A 170 -2.30 19.34 3.04
CA LEU A 170 -2.21 20.68 2.45
C LEU A 170 -0.99 21.45 2.97
N SER A 171 -0.73 21.43 4.28
CA SER A 171 0.40 22.13 4.90
C SER A 171 1.76 21.61 4.44
N ASN A 172 1.83 20.32 4.09
CA ASN A 172 3.02 19.69 3.50
C ASN A 172 3.09 19.80 1.96
N ALA A 173 2.22 20.60 1.34
CA ALA A 173 2.13 20.78 -0.12
C ALA A 173 2.01 19.45 -0.91
N CYS A 174 1.43 18.41 -0.30
CA CYS A 174 1.20 17.12 -0.95
C CYS A 174 0.01 17.25 -1.94
N ARG A 175 0.16 16.64 -3.11
CA ARG A 175 -0.89 16.60 -4.14
C ARG A 175 -1.95 15.52 -3.86
N SER A 176 -1.61 14.53 -3.04
CA SER A 176 -2.47 13.38 -2.78
C SER A 176 -2.35 12.87 -1.33
N ILE A 177 -3.41 12.17 -0.88
CA ILE A 177 -3.39 11.33 0.32
C ILE A 177 -3.31 9.88 -0.11
N ALA A 178 -2.34 9.13 0.45
CA ALA A 178 -2.15 7.71 0.19
C ALA A 178 -2.55 6.87 1.41
N TYR A 179 -3.56 6.03 1.24
CA TYR A 179 -3.97 5.00 2.20
C TYR A 179 -3.15 3.75 1.90
N THR A 180 -2.14 3.44 2.74
CA THR A 180 -1.05 2.53 2.36
C THR A 180 -0.42 1.78 3.55
N TYR A 181 0.75 1.19 3.37
CA TYR A 181 1.63 0.46 4.31
C TYR A 181 1.01 -0.79 4.92
N SER A 182 -0.05 -0.68 5.76
CA SER A 182 -0.85 -1.81 6.20
C SER A 182 -1.90 -2.16 5.15
N GLU A 183 -3.19 -2.13 5.48
CA GLU A 183 -4.25 -2.40 4.51
C GLU A 183 -5.43 -1.43 4.72
N PRO A 184 -5.74 -0.55 3.76
CA PRO A 184 -6.81 0.42 3.91
C PRO A 184 -8.22 -0.22 4.08
N VAL A 185 -8.43 -1.44 3.61
CA VAL A 185 -9.69 -2.19 3.88
C VAL A 185 -9.86 -2.46 5.38
N ALA A 186 -8.77 -2.63 6.13
CA ALA A 186 -8.83 -2.82 7.58
C ALA A 186 -9.28 -1.56 8.33
N PHE A 187 -8.95 -0.37 7.83
CA PHE A 187 -9.39 0.93 8.38
C PHE A 187 -10.34 1.68 7.44
N PHE A 188 -11.24 0.92 6.82
CA PHE A 188 -12.12 1.36 5.75
C PHE A 188 -12.88 2.67 6.06
N ASP A 189 -13.59 2.73 7.21
CA ASP A 189 -14.41 3.91 7.55
C ASP A 189 -13.57 5.18 7.71
N TYR A 190 -12.37 5.06 8.29
CA TYR A 190 -11.43 6.18 8.42
C TYR A 190 -10.89 6.63 7.06
N ALA A 191 -10.48 5.67 6.22
CA ALA A 191 -9.96 5.98 4.88
C ALA A 191 -11.04 6.60 3.98
N ARG A 192 -12.28 6.05 3.99
CA ARG A 192 -13.40 6.58 3.20
C ARG A 192 -13.77 8.01 3.62
N ASP A 193 -13.92 8.26 4.91
CA ASP A 193 -14.31 9.58 5.40
C ASP A 193 -13.23 10.63 5.13
N THR A 194 -11.96 10.24 5.29
CA THR A 194 -10.82 11.09 4.91
C THR A 194 -10.81 11.37 3.41
N ALA A 195 -11.04 10.34 2.59
CA ALA A 195 -11.04 10.47 1.13
C ALA A 195 -12.17 11.40 0.63
N ARG A 196 -13.33 11.33 1.26
CA ARG A 196 -14.45 12.24 0.97
C ARG A 196 -14.09 13.69 1.27
N LEU A 197 -13.50 13.98 2.43
CA LEU A 197 -13.07 15.32 2.81
C LEU A 197 -11.93 15.84 1.91
N ALA A 198 -10.95 14.98 1.60
CA ALA A 198 -9.83 15.31 0.73
C ALA A 198 -10.31 15.70 -0.68
N LYS A 199 -11.22 14.90 -1.26
CA LYS A 199 -11.82 15.19 -2.58
C LYS A 199 -12.54 16.54 -2.59
N ALA A 200 -13.28 16.87 -1.53
CA ALA A 200 -13.97 18.16 -1.39
C ALA A 200 -12.99 19.35 -1.29
N ARG A 201 -11.74 19.12 -0.94
CA ARG A 201 -10.65 20.12 -0.90
C ARG A 201 -9.73 20.08 -2.12
N GLY A 202 -10.10 19.37 -3.19
CA GLY A 202 -9.35 19.26 -4.44
C GLY A 202 -8.11 18.34 -4.37
N LEU A 203 -7.86 17.67 -3.23
CA LEU A 203 -6.78 16.70 -3.09
C LEU A 203 -7.11 15.40 -3.83
N LYS A 204 -6.08 14.72 -4.32
CA LYS A 204 -6.22 13.39 -4.91
C LYS A 204 -6.14 12.32 -3.83
N ASN A 205 -6.88 11.23 -4.00
CA ASN A 205 -6.84 10.07 -3.11
C ASN A 205 -6.29 8.87 -3.85
N VAL A 206 -5.30 8.19 -3.27
CA VAL A 206 -4.67 7.00 -3.85
C VAL A 206 -4.74 5.83 -2.88
N TRP A 207 -5.14 4.66 -3.40
CA TRP A 207 -5.44 3.45 -2.64
C TRP A 207 -4.42 2.36 -2.92
N ILE A 208 -3.58 2.04 -1.95
CA ILE A 208 -2.54 1.01 -2.08
C ILE A 208 -2.98 -0.19 -1.25
N SER A 209 -3.52 -1.22 -1.93
CA SER A 209 -4.28 -2.27 -1.28
C SER A 209 -3.97 -3.66 -1.86
N ASN A 210 -4.26 -4.68 -1.06
CA ASN A 210 -4.29 -6.07 -1.53
C ASN A 210 -5.55 -6.38 -2.38
N GLY A 211 -6.50 -5.46 -2.45
CA GLY A 211 -7.71 -5.59 -3.26
C GLY A 211 -8.74 -6.57 -2.72
N PHE A 212 -8.58 -7.12 -1.52
CA PHE A 212 -9.51 -8.10 -0.93
C PHE A 212 -10.64 -7.40 -0.17
N ILE A 213 -11.58 -6.84 -0.92
CA ILE A 213 -12.71 -6.05 -0.43
C ILE A 213 -14.01 -6.50 -1.13
N ASN A 214 -15.15 -6.41 -0.45
CA ASN A 214 -16.46 -6.69 -1.04
C ASN A 214 -16.91 -5.54 -1.97
N GLU A 215 -17.75 -5.86 -2.95
CA GLU A 215 -18.18 -4.91 -3.98
C GLU A 215 -18.83 -3.64 -3.41
N LYS A 216 -19.81 -3.78 -2.50
CA LYS A 216 -20.56 -2.62 -1.96
C LYS A 216 -19.66 -1.60 -1.27
N PRO A 217 -18.79 -1.94 -0.30
CA PRO A 217 -17.84 -1.00 0.27
C PRO A 217 -16.79 -0.51 -0.74
N LEU A 218 -16.38 -1.33 -1.72
CA LEU A 218 -15.47 -0.88 -2.77
C LEU A 218 -16.09 0.24 -3.60
N ARG A 219 -17.31 0.07 -4.09
CA ARG A 219 -18.02 1.10 -4.86
C ARG A 219 -18.28 2.37 -4.05
N ASP A 220 -18.50 2.24 -2.74
CA ASP A 220 -18.64 3.40 -1.84
C ASP A 220 -17.35 4.22 -1.72
N VAL A 221 -16.20 3.60 -1.54
CA VAL A 221 -14.94 4.34 -1.44
C VAL A 221 -14.42 4.80 -2.81
N ALA A 222 -14.63 4.02 -3.87
CA ALA A 222 -14.09 4.27 -5.21
C ALA A 222 -14.59 5.61 -5.81
N GLN A 223 -15.78 6.09 -5.45
CA GLN A 223 -16.26 7.40 -5.88
C GLN A 223 -15.38 8.58 -5.42
N TYR A 224 -14.53 8.36 -4.40
CA TYR A 224 -13.61 9.37 -3.90
C TYR A 224 -12.16 9.13 -4.36
N LEU A 225 -11.86 7.96 -4.93
CA LEU A 225 -10.52 7.60 -5.38
C LEU A 225 -10.20 8.18 -6.75
N HIS A 226 -8.92 8.47 -6.99
CA HIS A 226 -8.39 8.93 -8.27
C HIS A 226 -7.45 7.90 -8.89
N ALA A 227 -6.68 7.20 -8.05
CA ALA A 227 -5.83 6.10 -8.48
C ALA A 227 -5.75 5.00 -7.42
N ALA A 228 -5.41 3.80 -7.87
CA ALA A 228 -5.13 2.67 -6.99
C ALA A 228 -3.92 1.89 -7.50
N ASN A 229 -3.10 1.39 -6.56
CA ASN A 229 -2.18 0.30 -6.85
C ASN A 229 -2.69 -0.95 -6.14
N ILE A 230 -3.06 -1.95 -6.91
CA ILE A 230 -3.59 -3.21 -6.40
C ILE A 230 -2.52 -4.29 -6.45
N ASN A 231 -2.23 -4.85 -5.29
CA ASN A 231 -1.28 -5.95 -5.13
C ASN A 231 -1.93 -7.28 -5.53
N LEU A 232 -1.83 -7.67 -6.79
CA LEU A 232 -2.20 -9.00 -7.28
C LEU A 232 -1.09 -9.99 -6.90
N LYS A 233 -1.22 -10.58 -5.70
CA LYS A 233 -0.15 -11.35 -5.02
C LYS A 233 0.25 -12.63 -5.77
N SER A 234 -0.73 -13.28 -6.43
CA SER A 234 -0.55 -14.52 -7.16
C SER A 234 -1.67 -14.65 -8.22
N PHE A 235 -1.54 -15.63 -9.10
CA PHE A 235 -2.63 -16.04 -10.00
C PHE A 235 -3.03 -17.51 -9.74
N SER A 236 -3.07 -17.87 -8.45
CA SER A 236 -3.44 -19.19 -7.92
C SER A 236 -4.13 -19.05 -6.58
N ASP A 237 -5.33 -19.66 -6.41
CA ASP A 237 -6.06 -19.67 -5.14
C ASP A 237 -5.31 -20.42 -4.04
N ASP A 238 -4.63 -21.54 -4.36
CA ASP A 238 -3.80 -22.28 -3.40
C ASP A 238 -2.70 -21.38 -2.80
N ILE A 239 -2.00 -20.62 -3.65
CA ILE A 239 -0.96 -19.70 -3.18
C ILE A 239 -1.58 -18.55 -2.38
N TYR A 240 -2.72 -18.00 -2.81
CA TYR A 240 -3.42 -16.98 -2.04
C TYR A 240 -3.80 -17.48 -0.65
N ALA A 241 -4.37 -18.68 -0.55
CA ALA A 241 -4.75 -19.26 0.73
C ALA A 241 -3.53 -19.49 1.65
N ARG A 242 -2.48 -20.12 1.15
CA ARG A 242 -1.32 -20.55 1.94
C ARG A 242 -0.32 -19.43 2.24
N LEU A 243 -0.06 -18.55 1.26
CA LEU A 243 0.93 -17.48 1.41
C LEU A 243 0.32 -16.21 2.03
N ASN A 244 -0.94 -15.91 1.72
CA ASN A 244 -1.55 -14.61 2.03
C ASN A 244 -2.74 -14.68 3.00
N GLY A 245 -3.42 -15.82 3.08
CA GLY A 245 -4.65 -15.98 3.88
C GLY A 245 -5.89 -15.36 3.21
N GLY A 246 -6.01 -15.48 1.89
CA GLY A 246 -7.12 -14.95 1.11
C GLY A 246 -7.45 -15.79 -0.12
N SER A 247 -8.08 -15.20 -1.14
CA SER A 247 -8.39 -15.82 -2.42
C SER A 247 -8.26 -14.86 -3.59
N LEU A 248 -8.12 -15.39 -4.80
CA LEU A 248 -7.84 -14.63 -6.02
C LEU A 248 -9.05 -13.85 -6.54
N GLN A 249 -10.21 -14.51 -6.63
CA GLN A 249 -11.37 -13.96 -7.35
C GLN A 249 -11.84 -12.59 -6.83
N PRO A 250 -11.91 -12.31 -5.51
CA PRO A 250 -12.27 -10.97 -5.01
C PRO A 250 -11.31 -9.87 -5.48
N VAL A 251 -10.02 -10.19 -5.61
CA VAL A 251 -9.00 -9.23 -6.08
C VAL A 251 -9.19 -8.93 -7.57
N LEU A 252 -9.51 -9.93 -8.38
CA LEU A 252 -9.84 -9.76 -9.80
C LEU A 252 -11.11 -8.92 -9.98
N ASN A 253 -12.12 -9.14 -9.14
CA ASN A 253 -13.34 -8.34 -9.14
C ASN A 253 -13.04 -6.87 -8.77
N THR A 254 -12.18 -6.65 -7.78
CA THR A 254 -11.74 -5.29 -7.38
C THR A 254 -11.07 -4.55 -8.54
N LEU A 255 -10.20 -5.20 -9.29
CA LEU A 255 -9.56 -4.60 -10.46
C LEU A 255 -10.61 -4.16 -11.50
N LYS A 256 -11.58 -5.03 -11.83
CA LYS A 256 -12.65 -4.72 -12.78
C LYS A 256 -13.51 -3.55 -12.32
N ILE A 257 -13.95 -3.55 -11.05
CA ILE A 257 -14.81 -2.50 -10.49
C ILE A 257 -14.09 -1.15 -10.46
N LEU A 258 -12.81 -1.10 -10.04
CA LEU A 258 -12.05 0.16 -10.04
C LEU A 258 -11.92 0.74 -11.45
N LYS A 259 -11.67 -0.12 -12.44
CA LYS A 259 -11.62 0.30 -13.86
C LYS A 259 -12.97 0.81 -14.36
N GLU A 260 -14.05 0.09 -14.07
CA GLU A 260 -15.43 0.47 -14.40
C GLU A 260 -15.77 1.85 -13.80
N MET A 261 -15.33 2.13 -12.58
CA MET A 261 -15.55 3.40 -11.89
C MET A 261 -14.60 4.53 -12.31
N GLY A 262 -13.74 4.30 -13.31
CA GLY A 262 -12.82 5.32 -13.83
C GLY A 262 -11.63 5.64 -12.93
N VAL A 263 -11.34 4.81 -11.93
CA VAL A 263 -10.13 4.96 -11.10
C VAL A 263 -8.92 4.51 -11.91
N TRP A 264 -7.85 5.33 -11.94
CA TRP A 264 -6.60 4.91 -12.55
C TRP A 264 -6.00 3.75 -11.76
N VAL A 265 -5.70 2.62 -12.42
CA VAL A 265 -5.20 1.42 -11.75
C VAL A 265 -3.79 1.09 -12.24
N GLU A 266 -2.87 0.87 -11.30
CA GLU A 266 -1.60 0.18 -11.53
C GLU A 266 -1.59 -1.12 -10.72
N VAL A 267 -0.95 -2.16 -11.23
CA VAL A 267 -0.95 -3.48 -10.61
C VAL A 267 0.45 -3.82 -10.14
N THR A 268 0.58 -4.32 -8.92
CA THR A 268 1.86 -4.82 -8.39
C THR A 268 1.79 -6.32 -8.14
N ASN A 269 2.79 -7.05 -8.61
CA ASN A 269 3.04 -8.45 -8.27
C ASN A 269 4.40 -8.59 -7.64
N LEU A 270 4.46 -9.09 -6.40
CA LEU A 270 5.71 -9.44 -5.72
C LEU A 270 6.09 -10.86 -6.14
N ILE A 271 7.23 -11.02 -6.78
CA ILE A 271 7.72 -12.34 -7.17
C ILE A 271 8.47 -12.96 -5.98
N VAL A 272 7.89 -14.00 -5.40
CA VAL A 272 8.41 -14.72 -4.24
C VAL A 272 8.98 -16.05 -4.72
N PRO A 273 10.30 -16.34 -4.52
CA PRO A 273 10.92 -17.59 -4.92
C PRO A 273 10.16 -18.81 -4.39
N THR A 274 10.06 -19.85 -5.20
CA THR A 274 9.33 -21.11 -4.98
C THR A 274 7.79 -21.01 -4.94
N TRP A 275 7.26 -19.80 -4.71
CA TRP A 275 5.82 -19.56 -4.64
C TRP A 275 5.26 -18.99 -5.94
N THR A 276 5.75 -17.79 -6.34
CA THR A 276 5.18 -17.04 -7.46
C THR A 276 6.14 -16.83 -8.62
N ASP A 277 7.34 -17.36 -8.55
CA ASP A 277 8.36 -17.38 -9.62
C ASP A 277 8.10 -18.48 -10.67
N LYS A 278 6.86 -18.55 -11.16
CA LYS A 278 6.39 -19.55 -12.12
C LYS A 278 6.03 -18.87 -13.44
N PRO A 279 6.79 -19.09 -14.53
CA PRO A 279 6.55 -18.44 -15.84
C PRO A 279 5.12 -18.59 -16.36
N ASP A 280 4.55 -19.80 -16.27
CA ASP A 280 3.19 -20.08 -16.75
C ASP A 280 2.12 -19.35 -15.95
N MET A 281 2.31 -19.20 -14.63
CA MET A 281 1.41 -18.44 -13.79
C MET A 281 1.48 -16.94 -14.13
N ILE A 282 2.68 -16.40 -14.34
CA ILE A 282 2.88 -15.01 -14.76
C ILE A 282 2.23 -14.80 -16.14
N LYS A 283 2.40 -15.73 -17.07
CA LYS A 283 1.76 -15.68 -18.39
C LYS A 283 0.24 -15.64 -18.28
N LYS A 284 -0.36 -16.54 -17.50
CA LYS A 284 -1.82 -16.57 -17.24
C LYS A 284 -2.32 -15.26 -16.63
N MET A 285 -1.59 -14.70 -15.63
CA MET A 285 -1.91 -13.42 -15.00
C MET A 285 -1.90 -12.28 -16.03
N CYS A 286 -0.84 -12.16 -16.81
CA CYS A 286 -0.69 -11.10 -17.81
C CYS A 286 -1.71 -11.24 -18.94
N GLY A 287 -1.99 -12.46 -19.40
CA GLY A 287 -3.04 -12.74 -20.37
C GLY A 287 -4.42 -12.31 -19.86
N TRP A 288 -4.73 -12.60 -18.59
CA TRP A 288 -5.97 -12.15 -17.96
C TRP A 288 -6.04 -10.62 -17.88
N LEU A 289 -4.98 -9.95 -17.44
CA LEU A 289 -4.91 -8.49 -17.38
C LEU A 289 -5.14 -7.89 -18.78
N ALA A 290 -4.45 -8.40 -19.80
CA ALA A 290 -4.58 -7.94 -21.18
C ALA A 290 -6.00 -8.14 -21.73
N ALA A 291 -6.64 -9.29 -21.47
CA ALA A 291 -8.00 -9.61 -21.91
C ALA A 291 -9.08 -8.79 -21.21
N ASN A 292 -8.82 -8.32 -19.96
CA ASN A 292 -9.76 -7.49 -19.21
C ASN A 292 -9.45 -5.98 -19.33
N GLY A 293 -8.70 -5.58 -20.36
CA GLY A 293 -8.50 -4.17 -20.74
C GLY A 293 -7.43 -3.44 -19.93
N PHE A 294 -6.49 -4.14 -19.27
CA PHE A 294 -5.38 -3.54 -18.52
C PHE A 294 -4.08 -3.42 -19.32
N ARG A 295 -4.11 -3.58 -20.67
CA ARG A 295 -2.92 -3.48 -21.53
C ARG A 295 -2.17 -2.16 -21.38
N ASP A 296 -2.90 -1.07 -21.16
CA ASP A 296 -2.39 0.28 -21.00
C ASP A 296 -2.11 0.66 -19.54
N ASN A 297 -2.41 -0.23 -18.60
CA ASN A 297 -2.18 0.01 -17.18
C ASN A 297 -0.80 -0.54 -16.76
N PRO A 298 -0.02 0.20 -15.97
CA PRO A 298 1.27 -0.27 -15.47
C PRO A 298 1.19 -1.55 -14.65
N LEU A 299 2.12 -2.47 -14.92
CA LEU A 299 2.37 -3.67 -14.14
C LEU A 299 3.77 -3.60 -13.53
N HIS A 300 3.87 -3.76 -12.22
CA HIS A 300 5.11 -3.69 -11.46
C HIS A 300 5.46 -5.07 -10.91
N PHE A 301 6.56 -5.67 -11.38
CA PHE A 301 7.16 -6.85 -10.76
C PHE A 301 8.18 -6.42 -9.72
N ASN A 302 7.90 -6.69 -8.46
CA ASN A 302 8.78 -6.31 -7.37
C ASN A 302 9.62 -7.48 -6.87
N ARG A 303 10.89 -7.18 -6.56
CA ARG A 303 11.81 -8.12 -5.92
C ARG A 303 11.36 -8.41 -4.51
N PHE A 304 11.29 -9.70 -4.14
CA PHE A 304 11.09 -10.16 -2.78
C PHE A 304 12.37 -10.04 -1.97
N PHE A 305 12.22 -9.68 -0.70
CA PHE A 305 13.26 -9.72 0.33
C PHE A 305 12.80 -10.63 1.46
N PRO A 306 13.66 -11.55 1.98
CA PRO A 306 13.34 -12.38 3.13
C PRO A 306 12.91 -11.55 4.34
N MET A 307 11.69 -11.82 4.84
CA MET A 307 11.13 -11.02 5.93
C MET A 307 9.99 -11.75 6.65
N TYR A 308 9.74 -11.38 7.91
CA TYR A 308 8.68 -11.87 8.79
C TYR A 308 8.77 -13.39 8.99
N LYS A 309 7.83 -14.18 8.46
CA LYS A 309 7.80 -15.65 8.59
C LYS A 309 8.44 -16.37 7.40
N LEU A 310 8.90 -15.65 6.41
CA LEU A 310 9.50 -16.19 5.19
C LEU A 310 10.94 -15.67 5.04
N THR A 311 11.80 -16.05 5.98
CA THR A 311 13.20 -15.60 6.06
C THR A 311 14.19 -16.60 5.46
N ASN A 312 13.74 -17.81 5.12
CA ASN A 312 14.54 -18.93 4.62
C ASN A 312 14.65 -18.99 3.09
N LEU A 313 14.03 -18.05 2.36
CA LEU A 313 14.13 -17.97 0.91
C LEU A 313 15.17 -16.93 0.48
N PRO A 314 15.82 -17.10 -0.69
CA PRO A 314 16.71 -16.08 -1.24
C PRO A 314 15.91 -14.89 -1.78
N TYR A 315 16.60 -13.78 -2.06
CA TYR A 315 16.05 -12.68 -2.87
C TYR A 315 15.63 -13.20 -4.25
N THR A 316 14.57 -12.61 -4.83
CA THR A 316 14.23 -12.91 -6.22
C THR A 316 15.41 -12.54 -7.13
N PRO A 317 15.93 -13.45 -7.97
CA PRO A 317 16.97 -13.14 -8.93
C PRO A 317 16.53 -12.08 -9.95
N LEU A 318 17.44 -11.17 -10.35
CA LEU A 318 17.13 -10.11 -11.30
C LEU A 318 16.77 -10.64 -12.67
N ASP A 319 17.47 -11.66 -13.15
CA ASP A 319 17.20 -12.33 -14.41
C ASP A 319 15.77 -12.90 -14.49
N PHE A 320 15.24 -13.41 -13.36
CA PHE A 320 13.86 -13.86 -13.30
C PHE A 320 12.88 -12.69 -13.38
N LEU A 321 13.17 -11.55 -12.74
CA LEU A 321 12.33 -10.35 -12.83
C LEU A 321 12.28 -9.81 -14.26
N GLU A 322 13.41 -9.77 -14.96
CA GLU A 322 13.47 -9.37 -16.38
C GLU A 322 12.77 -10.39 -17.29
N LYS A 323 12.88 -11.70 -16.99
CA LYS A 323 12.10 -12.74 -17.67
C LYS A 323 10.59 -12.53 -17.48
N ALA A 324 10.14 -12.24 -16.27
CA ALA A 324 8.73 -11.95 -15.98
C ALA A 324 8.26 -10.70 -16.75
N ARG A 325 9.10 -9.66 -16.81
CA ARG A 325 8.84 -8.47 -17.62
C ARG A 325 8.71 -8.79 -19.09
N ALA A 326 9.59 -9.60 -19.64
CA ALA A 326 9.53 -10.03 -21.04
C ALA A 326 8.26 -10.83 -21.36
N ILE A 327 7.85 -11.75 -20.46
CA ILE A 327 6.57 -12.49 -20.57
C ILE A 327 5.40 -11.51 -20.60
N ALA A 328 5.33 -10.54 -19.71
CA ALA A 328 4.24 -9.58 -19.66
C ALA A 328 4.14 -8.71 -20.92
N LEU A 329 5.28 -8.27 -21.45
CA LEU A 329 5.34 -7.54 -22.72
C LEU A 329 4.88 -8.43 -23.88
N GLY A 330 5.25 -9.72 -23.90
CA GLY A 330 4.80 -10.70 -24.88
C GLY A 330 3.29 -10.95 -24.84
N GLU A 331 2.66 -10.90 -23.66
CA GLU A 331 1.21 -10.98 -23.48
C GLU A 331 0.47 -9.67 -23.83
N GLY A 332 1.19 -8.64 -24.27
CA GLY A 332 0.63 -7.38 -24.76
C GLY A 332 0.45 -6.29 -23.72
N MET A 333 1.05 -6.42 -22.52
CA MET A 333 1.14 -5.30 -21.57
C MET A 333 2.11 -4.26 -22.11
N LYS A 334 1.74 -2.97 -22.09
CA LYS A 334 2.57 -1.90 -22.69
C LYS A 334 3.57 -1.31 -21.71
N TYR A 335 3.28 -1.31 -20.44
CA TYR A 335 4.09 -0.66 -19.39
C TYR A 335 4.37 -1.66 -18.27
N VAL A 336 5.59 -2.19 -18.26
CA VAL A 336 6.01 -3.22 -17.29
C VAL A 336 7.31 -2.79 -16.61
N TYR A 337 7.30 -2.72 -15.31
CA TYR A 337 8.37 -2.22 -14.46
C TYR A 337 8.96 -3.31 -13.57
N VAL A 338 10.24 -3.17 -13.23
CA VAL A 338 10.92 -3.99 -12.22
C VAL A 338 11.27 -3.11 -11.05
N GLY A 339 10.65 -3.39 -9.89
CA GLY A 339 10.82 -2.63 -8.66
C GLY A 339 11.69 -3.33 -7.61
N ASN A 340 12.11 -2.58 -6.59
CA ASN A 340 12.97 -3.04 -5.50
C ASN A 340 14.35 -3.54 -5.95
N VAL A 341 14.85 -3.06 -7.10
CA VAL A 341 16.18 -3.39 -7.64
C VAL A 341 16.92 -2.08 -7.90
N PRO A 342 17.94 -1.75 -7.10
CA PRO A 342 18.75 -0.56 -7.34
C PRO A 342 19.44 -0.60 -8.71
N GLY A 343 19.45 0.53 -9.43
CA GLY A 343 20.20 0.70 -10.66
C GLY A 343 19.60 0.09 -11.93
N THR A 344 18.43 -0.58 -11.86
CA THR A 344 17.78 -1.10 -13.07
C THR A 344 17.18 0.02 -13.93
N SER A 345 17.35 -0.06 -15.26
CA SER A 345 16.67 0.81 -16.22
C SER A 345 15.18 0.43 -16.43
N SER A 346 14.77 -0.74 -15.95
CA SER A 346 13.38 -1.24 -16.05
C SER A 346 12.39 -0.48 -15.16
N ILE A 347 12.83 0.57 -14.44
CA ILE A 347 11.96 1.57 -13.78
C ILE A 347 11.61 2.75 -14.68
N ASN A 348 12.25 2.88 -15.86
CA ASN A 348 11.97 3.96 -16.79
C ASN A 348 10.71 3.67 -17.61
N THR A 349 9.96 4.73 -17.94
CA THR A 349 8.83 4.61 -18.88
C THR A 349 9.31 4.78 -20.30
N TYR A 350 9.07 3.78 -21.13
CA TYR A 350 9.41 3.77 -22.56
C TYR A 350 8.17 4.02 -23.40
N CYS A 351 8.31 4.81 -24.45
CA CYS A 351 7.24 4.97 -25.44
C CYS A 351 6.95 3.62 -26.15
N PRO A 352 5.69 3.15 -26.19
CA PRO A 352 5.37 1.86 -26.81
C PRO A 352 5.63 1.84 -28.30
N LYS A 353 5.63 3.00 -29.00
CA LYS A 353 5.87 3.13 -30.44
C LYS A 353 7.36 3.31 -30.76
N CYS A 354 8.00 4.41 -30.31
CA CYS A 354 9.36 4.74 -30.70
C CYS A 354 10.44 4.22 -29.75
N LYS A 355 10.07 3.54 -28.66
CA LYS A 355 10.95 2.92 -27.65
C LYS A 355 11.88 3.88 -26.91
N LYS A 356 11.80 5.19 -27.15
CA LYS A 356 12.59 6.18 -26.39
C LYS A 356 12.06 6.32 -24.96
N VAL A 357 12.96 6.68 -24.04
CA VAL A 357 12.61 6.96 -22.63
C VAL A 357 11.75 8.24 -22.58
N VAL A 358 10.53 8.13 -22.06
CA VAL A 358 9.62 9.26 -21.87
C VAL A 358 9.54 9.76 -20.44
N VAL A 359 9.82 8.87 -19.46
CA VAL A 359 10.07 9.28 -18.07
C VAL A 359 11.27 8.49 -17.56
N GLU A 360 12.33 9.20 -17.21
CA GLU A 360 13.55 8.62 -16.64
C GLU A 360 13.50 8.69 -15.11
N ARG A 361 13.89 7.60 -14.44
CA ARG A 361 13.87 7.50 -12.97
C ARG A 361 15.17 6.95 -12.41
N LYS A 362 15.52 7.43 -11.22
CA LYS A 362 16.54 6.82 -10.35
C LYS A 362 15.93 6.60 -8.97
N GLY A 363 15.69 5.33 -8.62
CA GLY A 363 14.89 5.01 -7.43
C GLY A 363 13.47 5.59 -7.53
N TYR A 364 13.10 6.44 -6.60
CA TYR A 364 11.80 7.12 -6.58
C TYR A 364 11.84 8.56 -7.12
N THR A 365 12.99 9.01 -7.67
CA THR A 365 13.14 10.35 -8.21
C THR A 365 12.98 10.33 -9.72
N THR A 366 12.13 11.18 -10.26
CA THR A 366 12.03 11.46 -11.69
C THR A 366 13.16 12.39 -12.09
N LEU A 367 14.08 11.90 -12.95
CA LEU A 367 15.21 12.69 -13.45
C LEU A 367 14.81 13.52 -14.67
N GLN A 368 13.98 12.94 -15.55
CA GLN A 368 13.53 13.58 -16.78
C GLN A 368 12.11 13.15 -17.13
N ASN A 369 11.28 14.12 -17.52
CA ASN A 369 9.95 13.89 -18.04
C ASN A 369 9.85 14.43 -19.48
N ASN A 370 9.79 13.53 -20.46
CA ASN A 370 9.72 13.79 -21.88
C ASN A 370 8.29 13.65 -22.44
N LEU A 371 7.30 13.94 -21.61
CA LEU A 371 5.91 14.01 -22.03
C LEU A 371 5.48 15.45 -22.25
N LYS A 372 4.75 15.68 -23.33
CA LYS A 372 4.03 16.95 -23.57
C LYS A 372 2.54 16.62 -23.69
N ASP A 373 1.75 17.14 -22.76
CA ASP A 373 0.28 16.90 -22.68
C ASP A 373 -0.10 15.41 -22.76
N GLY A 374 0.60 14.56 -21.99
CA GLY A 374 0.39 13.11 -21.95
C GLY A 374 0.85 12.37 -23.21
N ARG A 375 1.64 13.01 -24.08
CA ARG A 375 2.16 12.42 -25.33
C ARG A 375 3.70 12.38 -25.30
N CYS A 376 4.24 11.38 -25.96
CA CYS A 376 5.67 11.25 -26.19
C CYS A 376 6.20 12.46 -27.00
N LYS A 377 7.15 13.22 -26.47
CA LYS A 377 7.72 14.39 -27.17
C LYS A 377 8.44 14.06 -28.47
N PHE A 378 8.83 12.80 -28.68
CA PHE A 378 9.61 12.37 -29.85
C PHE A 378 8.76 11.90 -31.03
N CYS A 379 7.54 11.36 -30.78
CA CYS A 379 6.70 10.79 -31.83
C CYS A 379 5.18 11.05 -31.63
N SER A 380 4.81 11.86 -30.66
CA SER A 380 3.46 12.28 -30.33
C SER A 380 2.48 11.13 -29.96
N THR A 381 2.98 9.91 -29.75
CA THR A 381 2.17 8.78 -29.30
C THR A 381 1.58 9.08 -27.92
N PRO A 382 0.25 8.91 -27.68
CA PRO A 382 -0.33 9.03 -26.36
C PRO A 382 0.28 8.01 -25.39
N ILE A 383 0.60 8.45 -24.19
CA ILE A 383 1.07 7.60 -23.11
C ILE A 383 -0.04 7.57 -22.05
N ALA A 384 -0.60 6.38 -21.83
CA ALA A 384 -1.69 6.22 -20.87
C ALA A 384 -1.24 6.61 -19.44
N GLY A 385 -2.07 7.38 -18.73
CA GLY A 385 -1.74 7.88 -17.38
C GLY A 385 -2.53 9.14 -17.03
N VAL A 386 -2.33 9.60 -15.81
CA VAL A 386 -2.82 10.88 -15.28
C VAL A 386 -1.59 11.76 -15.02
N TRP A 387 -1.34 12.72 -15.90
CA TRP A 387 -0.06 13.45 -15.95
C TRP A 387 -0.14 14.87 -15.35
N LYS A 388 -1.36 15.36 -15.03
CA LYS A 388 -1.63 16.69 -14.44
C LYS A 388 -2.68 16.61 -13.34
#